data_943a0ab0f86c295885a5c230d8dc5f2a
#
_entry.id   943a0ab0f86c295885a5c230d8dc5f2a
#
_cell.length_a   1.000
_cell.length_b   1.000
_cell.length_c   1.000
_cell.angle_alpha   90.00
_cell.angle_beta   90.00
_cell.angle_gamma   90.00
#
_symmetry.space_group_name_H-M   'P 1'
#
loop_
_entity.id
_entity.type
_entity.pdbx_description
1 polymer ?
#
loop_
_entity_poly.entity_id
_entity_poly.type
_entity_poly.pdbx_seq_one_letter_code
_entity_poly.pdbx_strand_id
1 'polypeptide(L)'
;MQILAKFFWKIDPDWENGEPGYIESNHQQSTAIVVIGDRVFEAVKRYPFCYDLSEIWKDYTGFDFVFACWIANKPIDIEFISAFNRALAFGLLHIQEVIEDCEKSYPDYQLNEYFYKNLSFTLDDSKRKGLELFLKLNNQIDNKIS
;
A
#
# COMPACT_ATOMS: atom_id res chain seq x y z
N MET A 1 8.23 -4.30 1.78
CA MET A 1 9.63 -3.81 1.88
C MET A 1 10.66 -4.93 1.79
N GLN A 2 10.62 -5.96 2.63
CA GLN A 2 11.58 -7.09 2.62
C GLN A 2 11.73 -7.76 1.25
N ILE A 3 10.65 -7.91 0.49
CA ILE A 3 10.69 -8.45 -0.88
C ILE A 3 11.55 -7.58 -1.79
N LEU A 4 11.35 -6.25 -1.77
CA LEU A 4 12.14 -5.32 -2.57
C LEU A 4 13.62 -5.35 -2.19
N ALA A 5 13.91 -5.33 -0.89
CA ALA A 5 15.28 -5.45 -0.39
C ALA A 5 15.97 -6.70 -0.92
N LYS A 6 15.35 -7.86 -0.74
CA LYS A 6 15.97 -9.15 -1.05
C LYS A 6 16.07 -9.45 -2.55
N PHE A 7 14.97 -9.26 -3.30
CA PHE A 7 14.89 -9.74 -4.68
C PHE A 7 15.29 -8.69 -5.72
N PHE A 8 15.06 -7.40 -5.42
CA PHE A 8 15.27 -6.33 -6.37
C PHE A 8 16.49 -5.47 -6.04
N TRP A 9 16.62 -4.97 -4.81
CA TRP A 9 17.79 -4.18 -4.42
C TRP A 9 18.98 -5.01 -4.01
N LYS A 10 18.76 -6.29 -3.67
CA LYS A 10 19.82 -7.24 -3.23
C LYS A 10 20.61 -6.73 -2.03
N ILE A 11 19.91 -6.15 -1.09
CA ILE A 11 20.44 -5.69 0.19
C ILE A 11 19.86 -6.55 1.33
N ASP A 12 20.60 -6.65 2.41
CA ASP A 12 20.21 -7.42 3.61
C ASP A 12 20.34 -6.53 4.85
N PRO A 13 19.40 -5.61 5.08
CA PRO A 13 19.42 -4.74 6.24
C PRO A 13 18.93 -5.46 7.50
N ASP A 14 19.37 -4.98 8.65
CA ASP A 14 18.77 -5.35 9.93
C ASP A 14 17.35 -4.76 10.04
N TRP A 15 16.38 -5.62 10.36
CA TRP A 15 14.97 -5.24 10.45
C TRP A 15 14.57 -5.06 11.91
N GLU A 16 14.03 -3.88 12.23
CA GLU A 16 13.50 -3.56 13.54
C GLU A 16 12.04 -3.12 13.46
N ASN A 17 11.27 -3.39 14.49
CA ASN A 17 9.92 -2.86 14.61
C ASN A 17 9.98 -1.41 15.09
N GLY A 18 9.33 -0.51 14.35
CA GLY A 18 9.19 0.89 14.77
C GLY A 18 8.17 1.04 15.89
N GLU A 19 8.55 1.69 16.99
CA GLU A 19 7.66 2.08 18.07
C GLU A 19 6.86 3.35 17.72
N PRO A 20 5.72 3.63 18.38
CA PRO A 20 5.03 4.91 18.26
C PRO A 20 5.99 6.08 18.50
N GLY A 21 5.98 7.09 17.62
CA GLY A 21 6.92 8.22 17.69
C GLY A 21 8.27 7.98 17.02
N TYR A 22 8.49 6.80 16.43
CA TYR A 22 9.75 6.47 15.75
C TYR A 22 10.03 7.41 14.57
N ILE A 23 9.00 7.86 13.84
CA ILE A 23 9.14 8.78 12.70
C ILE A 23 9.68 10.14 13.15
N GLU A 24 9.33 10.60 14.35
CA GLU A 24 9.71 11.88 14.92
C GLU A 24 11.09 11.87 15.57
N SER A 25 11.67 10.70 15.81
CA SER A 25 12.97 10.57 16.45
C SER A 25 14.12 10.81 15.46
N ASN A 26 15.28 11.22 15.99
CA ASN A 26 16.49 11.38 15.19
C ASN A 26 17.12 10.02 14.95
N HIS A 27 17.16 9.60 13.68
CA HIS A 27 17.77 8.34 13.27
C HIS A 27 19.21 8.55 12.81
N GLN A 28 20.00 7.48 12.90
CA GLN A 28 21.34 7.45 12.33
C GLN A 28 21.27 7.56 10.80
N GLN A 29 22.30 8.06 10.16
CA GLN A 29 22.35 8.30 8.71
C GLN A 29 22.15 7.03 7.86
N SER A 30 22.35 5.84 8.43
CA SER A 30 22.18 4.55 7.77
C SER A 30 20.80 3.92 7.98
N THR A 31 19.84 4.65 8.59
CA THR A 31 18.51 4.12 8.90
C THR A 31 17.50 4.55 7.84
N ALA A 32 16.69 3.61 7.37
CA ALA A 32 15.50 3.87 6.55
C ALA A 32 14.24 3.43 7.29
N ILE A 33 13.15 4.16 7.10
CA ILE A 33 11.87 3.89 7.78
C ILE A 33 10.83 3.53 6.74
N VAL A 34 10.04 2.50 7.01
CA VAL A 34 8.85 2.18 6.21
C VAL A 34 7.64 2.81 6.87
N VAL A 35 6.97 3.70 6.16
CA VAL A 35 5.78 4.42 6.63
C VAL A 35 4.60 4.04 5.77
N ILE A 36 3.43 3.82 6.39
CA ILE A 36 2.18 3.49 5.69
C ILE A 36 1.02 4.37 6.19
N GLY A 37 0.01 4.55 5.35
CA GLY A 37 -1.20 5.32 5.66
C GLY A 37 -0.92 6.82 5.79
N ASP A 38 -1.76 7.53 6.51
CA ASP A 38 -1.78 8.99 6.61
C ASP A 38 -0.46 9.60 7.13
N ARG A 39 0.31 8.82 7.88
CA ARG A 39 1.63 9.23 8.40
C ARG A 39 2.64 9.55 7.28
N VAL A 40 2.44 9.01 6.08
CA VAL A 40 3.28 9.31 4.92
C VAL A 40 3.29 10.81 4.63
N PHE A 41 2.15 11.47 4.76
CA PHE A 41 2.00 12.89 4.48
C PHE A 41 2.93 13.78 5.34
N GLU A 42 3.12 13.44 6.59
CA GLU A 42 4.06 14.16 7.45
C GLU A 42 5.50 13.71 7.22
N ALA A 43 5.72 12.43 6.94
CA ALA A 43 7.05 11.88 6.72
C ALA A 43 7.72 12.51 5.48
N VAL A 44 6.99 12.70 4.37
CA VAL A 44 7.55 13.30 3.14
C VAL A 44 8.00 14.74 3.31
N LYS A 45 7.41 15.47 4.26
CA LYS A 45 7.85 16.85 4.59
C LYS A 45 9.15 16.87 5.39
N ARG A 46 9.45 15.78 6.11
CA ARG A 46 10.56 15.70 7.07
C ARG A 46 11.81 15.08 6.48
N TYR A 47 11.65 14.06 5.62
CA TYR A 47 12.77 13.30 5.08
C TYR A 47 13.14 13.76 3.66
N PRO A 48 14.44 13.98 3.39
CA PRO A 48 14.88 14.46 2.08
C PRO A 48 14.81 13.40 0.98
N PHE A 49 14.75 12.12 1.37
CA PHE A 49 14.68 10.99 0.44
C PHE A 49 13.47 10.14 0.79
N CYS A 50 12.51 10.08 -0.12
CA CYS A 50 11.30 9.27 0.01
C CYS A 50 11.14 8.43 -1.26
N TYR A 51 10.79 7.17 -1.08
CA TYR A 51 10.61 6.22 -2.17
C TYR A 51 9.22 5.63 -2.09
N ASP A 52 8.42 5.76 -3.14
CA ASP A 52 7.15 5.06 -3.26
C ASP A 52 7.42 3.59 -3.59
N LEU A 53 7.11 2.71 -2.64
CA LEU A 53 7.38 1.29 -2.77
C LEU A 53 6.47 0.60 -3.80
N SER A 54 5.31 1.17 -4.10
CA SER A 54 4.41 0.65 -5.13
C SER A 54 4.87 1.00 -6.54
N GLU A 55 5.41 2.18 -6.74
CA GLU A 55 6.05 2.59 -7.98
C GLU A 55 7.27 1.70 -8.26
N ILE A 56 8.15 1.53 -7.27
CA ILE A 56 9.31 0.65 -7.38
C ILE A 56 8.91 -0.79 -7.68
N TRP A 57 7.87 -1.31 -7.02
CA TRP A 57 7.33 -2.63 -7.32
C TRP A 57 6.89 -2.76 -8.78
N LYS A 58 6.17 -1.76 -9.28
CA LYS A 58 5.70 -1.72 -10.67
C LYS A 58 6.86 -1.67 -11.66
N ASP A 59 7.88 -0.87 -11.38
CA ASP A 59 9.08 -0.75 -12.23
C ASP A 59 9.82 -2.10 -12.36
N TYR A 60 9.95 -2.85 -11.27
CA TYR A 60 10.62 -4.13 -11.28
C TYR A 60 9.80 -5.29 -11.83
N THR A 61 8.48 -5.27 -11.62
CA THR A 61 7.61 -6.41 -11.93
C THR A 61 6.73 -6.21 -13.15
N GLY A 62 6.48 -4.97 -13.54
CA GLY A 62 5.48 -4.59 -14.54
C GLY A 62 4.03 -4.68 -14.06
N PHE A 63 3.79 -5.06 -12.80
CA PHE A 63 2.46 -5.24 -12.23
C PHE A 63 2.14 -4.19 -11.18
N ASP A 64 0.85 -3.83 -11.07
CA ASP A 64 0.39 -2.97 -9.99
C ASP A 64 0.46 -3.68 -8.64
N PHE A 65 0.74 -2.91 -7.57
CA PHE A 65 0.76 -3.43 -6.21
C PHE A 65 -0.63 -3.44 -5.59
N VAL A 66 -0.99 -4.52 -4.90
CA VAL A 66 -2.26 -4.64 -4.17
C VAL A 66 -2.01 -4.38 -2.68
N PHE A 67 -2.42 -3.21 -2.20
CA PHE A 67 -2.25 -2.83 -0.80
C PHE A 67 -3.20 -3.57 0.13
N ALA A 68 -4.45 -3.75 -0.31
CA ALA A 68 -5.49 -4.43 0.43
C ALA A 68 -6.52 -5.03 -0.52
N CYS A 69 -7.17 -6.10 -0.10
CA CYS A 69 -8.32 -6.66 -0.78
C CYS A 69 -9.28 -7.30 0.22
N TRP A 70 -10.53 -7.41 -0.17
CA TRP A 70 -11.51 -8.15 0.59
C TRP A 70 -11.29 -9.65 0.42
N ILE A 71 -11.19 -10.39 1.52
CA ILE A 71 -10.93 -11.83 1.55
C ILE A 71 -12.04 -12.51 2.36
N ALA A 72 -12.60 -13.59 1.80
CA ALA A 72 -13.50 -14.47 2.51
C ALA A 72 -12.76 -15.72 2.99
N ASN A 73 -12.92 -16.07 4.26
CA ASN A 73 -12.33 -17.28 4.87
C ASN A 73 -13.26 -18.52 4.78
N LYS A 74 -14.41 -18.37 4.15
CA LYS A 74 -15.39 -19.42 3.89
C LYS A 74 -16.20 -19.08 2.65
N PRO A 75 -16.87 -20.06 2.01
CA PRO A 75 -17.80 -19.79 0.93
C PRO A 75 -18.88 -18.80 1.35
N ILE A 76 -19.15 -17.83 0.49
CA ILE A 76 -20.15 -16.79 0.69
C ILE A 76 -21.23 -16.95 -0.38
N ASP A 77 -22.48 -16.69 0.01
CA ASP A 77 -23.61 -16.69 -0.89
C ASP A 77 -23.45 -15.68 -2.02
N ILE A 78 -23.84 -16.06 -3.24
CA ILE A 78 -23.70 -15.23 -4.43
C ILE A 78 -24.55 -13.95 -4.38
N GLU A 79 -25.70 -14.01 -3.71
CA GLU A 79 -26.57 -12.84 -3.53
C GLU A 79 -25.90 -11.81 -2.62
N PHE A 80 -25.26 -12.28 -1.55
CA PHE A 80 -24.45 -11.42 -0.68
C PHE A 80 -23.30 -10.78 -1.45
N ILE A 81 -22.53 -11.57 -2.22
CA ILE A 81 -21.41 -11.04 -3.03
C ILE A 81 -21.92 -9.95 -3.98
N SER A 82 -23.04 -10.21 -4.63
CA SER A 82 -23.68 -9.24 -5.54
C SER A 82 -24.11 -7.95 -4.83
N ALA A 83 -24.73 -8.07 -3.66
CA ALA A 83 -25.13 -6.91 -2.86
C ALA A 83 -23.92 -6.12 -2.35
N PHE A 84 -22.90 -6.81 -1.87
CA PHE A 84 -21.64 -6.22 -1.42
C PHE A 84 -20.93 -5.44 -2.53
N ASN A 85 -20.81 -6.04 -3.71
CA ASN A 85 -20.19 -5.38 -4.86
C ASN A 85 -20.98 -4.14 -5.31
N ARG A 86 -22.34 -4.16 -5.25
CA ARG A 86 -23.14 -2.98 -5.52
C ARG A 86 -22.90 -1.87 -4.50
N ALA A 87 -22.75 -2.21 -3.22
CA ALA A 87 -22.46 -1.22 -2.19
C ALA A 87 -21.08 -0.58 -2.39
N LEU A 88 -20.05 -1.36 -2.75
CA LEU A 88 -18.75 -0.82 -3.10
C LEU A 88 -18.79 0.08 -4.33
N ALA A 89 -19.51 -0.34 -5.38
CA ALA A 89 -19.69 0.47 -6.60
C ALA A 89 -20.41 1.79 -6.29
N PHE A 90 -21.42 1.77 -5.42
CA PHE A 90 -22.09 2.98 -4.97
C PHE A 90 -21.13 3.95 -4.28
N GLY A 91 -20.25 3.45 -3.38
CA GLY A 91 -19.23 4.28 -2.74
C GLY A 91 -18.28 4.94 -3.75
N LEU A 92 -17.86 4.20 -4.79
CA LEU A 92 -17.02 4.76 -5.84
C LEU A 92 -17.69 5.84 -6.68
N LEU A 93 -19.01 5.77 -6.88
CA LEU A 93 -19.77 6.82 -7.56
C LEU A 93 -19.87 8.13 -6.74
N HIS A 94 -19.69 8.02 -5.41
CA HIS A 94 -19.76 9.15 -4.46
C HIS A 94 -18.39 9.54 -3.91
N ILE A 95 -17.32 9.15 -4.58
CA ILE A 95 -15.94 9.40 -4.11
C ILE A 95 -15.63 10.90 -3.97
N GLN A 96 -16.28 11.74 -4.77
CA GLN A 96 -16.12 13.19 -4.70
C GLN A 96 -16.61 13.76 -3.36
N GLU A 97 -17.72 13.25 -2.84
CA GLU A 97 -18.24 13.65 -1.53
C GLU A 97 -17.25 13.27 -0.40
N VAL A 98 -16.60 12.11 -0.53
CA VAL A 98 -15.55 11.67 0.40
C VAL A 98 -14.34 12.60 0.33
N ILE A 99 -13.92 13.01 -0.87
CA ILE A 99 -12.80 13.93 -1.07
C ILE A 99 -13.10 15.27 -0.39
N GLU A 100 -14.27 15.85 -0.63
CA GLU A 100 -14.70 17.12 -0.03
C GLU A 100 -14.76 17.08 1.51
N ASP A 101 -15.10 15.95 2.08
CA ASP A 101 -15.05 15.74 3.53
C ASP A 101 -13.62 15.60 4.06
N CYS A 102 -12.77 14.88 3.35
CA CYS A 102 -11.36 14.71 3.69
C CYS A 102 -10.55 16.03 3.57
N GLU A 103 -10.86 16.88 2.60
CA GLU A 103 -10.20 18.18 2.41
C GLU A 103 -10.27 19.08 3.65
N LYS A 104 -11.33 18.95 4.45
CA LYS A 104 -11.46 19.68 5.72
C LYS A 104 -10.37 19.30 6.75
N SER A 105 -9.93 18.06 6.71
CA SER A 105 -8.89 17.53 7.61
C SER A 105 -7.49 17.59 7.01
N TYR A 106 -7.40 17.61 5.69
CA TYR A 106 -6.15 17.54 4.93
C TYR A 106 -6.08 18.62 3.84
N PRO A 107 -6.17 19.93 4.20
CA PRO A 107 -6.30 21.01 3.21
C PRO A 107 -5.06 21.21 2.32
N ASP A 108 -3.90 20.75 2.77
CA ASP A 108 -2.62 20.91 2.06
C ASP A 108 -2.34 19.80 1.03
N TYR A 109 -3.24 18.82 0.89
CA TYR A 109 -3.01 17.64 0.05
C TYR A 109 -3.85 17.65 -1.21
N GLN A 110 -3.27 17.15 -2.28
CA GLN A 110 -3.96 17.00 -3.57
C GLN A 110 -4.81 15.73 -3.58
N LEU A 111 -5.88 15.71 -2.76
CA LEU A 111 -6.73 14.53 -2.57
C LEU A 111 -7.40 14.04 -3.86
N ASN A 112 -7.76 14.94 -4.76
CA ASN A 112 -8.26 14.58 -6.09
C ASN A 112 -7.25 13.75 -6.87
N GLU A 113 -5.98 14.15 -6.88
CA GLU A 113 -4.92 13.38 -7.52
C GLU A 113 -4.71 12.03 -6.85
N TYR A 114 -4.68 12.02 -5.53
CA TYR A 114 -4.54 10.81 -4.73
C TYR A 114 -5.63 9.79 -5.02
N PHE A 115 -6.92 10.17 -4.97
CA PHE A 115 -8.04 9.26 -5.15
C PHE A 115 -8.28 8.85 -6.60
N TYR A 116 -8.04 9.72 -7.58
CA TYR A 116 -8.36 9.44 -8.98
C TYR A 116 -7.17 8.97 -9.82
N LYS A 117 -5.93 9.27 -9.40
CA LYS A 117 -4.74 8.87 -10.16
C LYS A 117 -3.90 7.82 -9.44
N ASN A 118 -3.70 7.96 -8.13
CA ASN A 118 -2.77 7.12 -7.39
C ASN A 118 -3.44 5.86 -6.83
N LEU A 119 -4.75 5.90 -6.57
CA LEU A 119 -5.52 4.75 -6.11
C LEU A 119 -6.36 4.13 -7.23
N SER A 120 -6.53 2.83 -7.18
CA SER A 120 -7.45 2.09 -8.03
C SER A 120 -8.13 1.00 -7.22
N PHE A 121 -9.45 1.02 -7.22
CA PHE A 121 -10.28 0.15 -6.39
C PHE A 121 -10.78 -1.12 -7.08
N THR A 122 -10.50 -1.26 -8.37
CA THR A 122 -10.87 -2.47 -9.14
C THR A 122 -9.73 -3.46 -9.13
N LEU A 123 -9.98 -4.69 -8.72
CA LEU A 123 -9.01 -5.80 -8.77
C LEU A 123 -9.03 -6.44 -10.16
N ASP A 124 -8.32 -5.83 -11.10
CA ASP A 124 -8.15 -6.31 -12.48
C ASP A 124 -7.08 -7.42 -12.60
N ASP A 125 -6.86 -7.92 -13.81
CA ASP A 125 -5.91 -9.01 -14.08
C ASP A 125 -4.45 -8.63 -13.79
N SER A 126 -4.06 -7.37 -14.00
CA SER A 126 -2.71 -6.91 -13.67
C SER A 126 -2.47 -6.98 -12.17
N LYS A 127 -3.42 -6.47 -11.38
CA LYS A 127 -3.35 -6.50 -9.92
C LYS A 127 -3.41 -7.92 -9.36
N ARG A 128 -4.21 -8.82 -9.96
CA ARG A 128 -4.23 -10.23 -9.58
C ARG A 128 -2.87 -10.89 -9.77
N LYS A 129 -2.23 -10.69 -10.92
CA LYS A 129 -0.86 -11.18 -11.18
C LYS A 129 0.17 -10.58 -10.24
N GLY A 130 0.06 -9.29 -9.95
CA GLY A 130 0.90 -8.61 -8.95
C GLY A 130 0.76 -9.23 -7.56
N LEU A 131 -0.46 -9.48 -7.11
CA LEU A 131 -0.74 -10.14 -5.83
C LEU A 131 -0.19 -11.57 -5.79
N GLU A 132 -0.41 -12.37 -6.83
CA GLU A 132 0.12 -13.74 -6.94
C GLU A 132 1.65 -13.75 -6.87
N LEU A 133 2.30 -12.85 -7.60
CA LEU A 133 3.76 -12.70 -7.55
C LEU A 133 4.23 -12.31 -6.15
N PHE A 134 3.56 -11.33 -5.52
CA PHE A 134 3.89 -10.91 -4.16
C PHE A 134 3.81 -12.07 -3.17
N LEU A 135 2.72 -12.84 -3.17
CA LEU A 135 2.53 -13.99 -2.28
C LEU A 135 3.59 -15.07 -2.54
N LYS A 136 3.92 -15.34 -3.82
CA LYS A 136 4.99 -16.28 -4.19
C LYS A 136 6.34 -15.86 -3.64
N LEU A 137 6.70 -14.58 -3.75
CA LEU A 137 7.97 -14.06 -3.24
C LEU A 137 8.00 -14.02 -1.71
N ASN A 138 6.87 -13.68 -1.08
CA ASN A 138 6.76 -13.68 0.38
C ASN A 138 7.02 -15.06 0.96
N ASN A 139 6.42 -16.10 0.40
CA ASN A 139 6.67 -17.49 0.82
C ASN A 139 8.15 -17.90 0.73
N GLN A 140 8.94 -17.28 -0.14
CA GLN A 140 10.39 -17.53 -0.24
C GLN A 140 11.21 -16.79 0.84
N ILE A 141 10.62 -15.80 1.51
CA ILE A 141 11.23 -15.14 2.66
C ILE A 141 10.97 -15.96 3.91
N ASP A 142 9.72 -16.35 4.15
CA ASP A 142 9.27 -17.04 5.36
C ASP A 142 9.91 -18.43 5.54
N ASN A 143 10.15 -19.16 4.44
CA ASN A 143 10.77 -20.48 4.46
C ASN A 143 12.27 -20.49 4.84
N LYS A 144 12.89 -19.35 5.13
CA LYS A 144 14.29 -19.27 5.60
C LYS A 144 14.43 -19.03 7.10
N ILE A 145 13.30 -18.85 7.81
CA ILE A 145 13.26 -18.59 9.27
C ILE A 145 12.95 -19.89 10.05
N SER A 146 12.97 -21.06 9.38
CA SER A 146 12.76 -22.39 9.99
C SER A 146 14.07 -23.09 10.23
#